data_1097f0291ef23c307573f45e6020ee30
#
_entry.id   1097f0291ef23c307573f45e6020ee30
#
_cell.length_a   1.000
_cell.length_b   1.000
_cell.length_c   1.000
_cell.angle_alpha   90.00
_cell.angle_beta   90.00
_cell.angle_gamma   90.00
#
_symmetry.space_group_name_H-M   'P 1'
#
loop_
_entity.id
_entity.type
_entity.pdbx_description
1 polymer ?
#
loop_
_entity_poly.entity_id
_entity_poly.type
_entity_poly.pdbx_seq_one_letter_code
_entity_poly.pdbx_strand_id
1 'polypeptide(L)'
;PPPPPPPPPPPPFFFNDTATTEIYTEYRRQRQMCIRDSIQRAQEQDIEPDDLAQQFIDDFYRTMDALNIQRAHIYPRATQEIGPIIETIQKLIDNGSAYPSGGDVFFRVTKIDDYGKLSHRTLDGMQAGARIEVDENKEHPMDFVLWKGARVGEPSWESPWGPGRPGWHIECTAMSMTYLGATLDIHGGGQDLIFPHHENEIAQSEASTGEAPFSRYWVHNGLLQLGQDKMSKSLGNLVSVEEALENYSPDAIRLYFLSSHYRSPLSYTDEGCDAMERSADRLRNVLRDQVDPGGSPMDPTPFQAQFLEGMDDDLNTPKALAAMFDLSHEMNRQRDAGNSIVAAQDCLRHLGSLLGLTFQDRAASLNVDAGLYNVMVKDLQSKLLATERTELSELLSEPDVIYVDTVSGLDIDRLVSVRTECRTYKQYALADEIRDWLESQGVSLEDSAAGSIWSYRPGS
;
A
#
# COMPACT_ATOMS: atom_id res chain seq x y z
N PRO A 1 -29.94 -26.16 -16.94
CA PRO A 1 -28.94 -25.91 -15.94
C PRO A 1 -28.87 -24.39 -15.70
N PRO A 2 -28.73 -23.91 -14.45
CA PRO A 2 -28.55 -22.52 -14.18
C PRO A 2 -27.23 -22.02 -14.82
N PRO A 3 -27.13 -20.75 -15.24
CA PRO A 3 -25.88 -20.19 -15.77
C PRO A 3 -24.76 -20.34 -14.71
N PRO A 4 -23.50 -20.50 -15.14
CA PRO A 4 -22.38 -20.56 -14.20
C PRO A 4 -22.29 -19.25 -13.40
N PRO A 5 -21.83 -19.30 -12.15
CA PRO A 5 -21.63 -18.09 -11.36
C PRO A 5 -20.62 -17.15 -12.04
N PRO A 6 -20.77 -15.83 -11.90
CA PRO A 6 -19.83 -14.88 -12.45
C PRO A 6 -18.41 -15.13 -11.91
N PRO A 7 -17.36 -14.91 -12.70
CA PRO A 7 -16.00 -15.08 -12.24
C PRO A 7 -15.71 -14.07 -11.11
N PRO A 8 -14.88 -14.47 -10.12
CA PRO A 8 -14.54 -13.58 -9.01
C PRO A 8 -13.80 -12.33 -9.49
N PRO A 9 -13.90 -11.21 -8.75
CA PRO A 9 -13.23 -9.96 -9.08
C PRO A 9 -11.70 -10.16 -9.18
N PRO A 10 -10.98 -9.47 -10.07
CA PRO A 10 -9.52 -9.47 -10.06
C PRO A 10 -9.01 -8.73 -8.83
N PRO A 11 -7.95 -9.24 -8.22
CA PRO A 11 -7.32 -8.59 -7.08
C PRO A 11 -6.63 -7.29 -7.49
N PRO A 12 -6.45 -6.36 -6.52
CA PRO A 12 -5.58 -5.22 -6.69
C PRO A 12 -4.16 -5.67 -7.04
N PHE A 13 -3.46 -4.84 -7.79
CA PHE A 13 -2.16 -5.12 -8.36
C PHE A 13 -1.12 -5.56 -7.32
N PHE A 14 -0.81 -6.85 -7.26
CA PHE A 14 0.45 -7.36 -6.74
C PHE A 14 1.21 -8.03 -7.88
N PHE A 15 2.36 -7.48 -8.22
CA PHE A 15 3.24 -8.05 -9.23
C PHE A 15 3.96 -9.25 -8.64
N ASN A 16 3.78 -10.42 -9.24
CA ASN A 16 4.62 -11.56 -8.93
C ASN A 16 4.89 -12.41 -10.17
N ASP A 17 6.14 -12.57 -10.53
CA ASP A 17 6.60 -13.72 -11.27
C ASP A 17 8.10 -13.99 -11.21
N THR A 18 8.44 -15.23 -10.86
CA THR A 18 9.78 -15.77 -10.88
C THR A 18 9.86 -16.91 -11.88
N ALA A 19 10.59 -16.76 -12.97
CA ALA A 19 11.36 -17.80 -13.63
C ALA A 19 12.17 -17.23 -14.80
N THR A 20 13.43 -17.54 -14.82
CA THR A 20 14.40 -17.23 -15.84
C THR A 20 13.98 -17.78 -17.21
N THR A 21 14.08 -17.00 -18.27
CA THR A 21 13.98 -17.36 -19.70
C THR A 21 12.59 -17.30 -20.35
N GLU A 22 11.50 -17.66 -19.68
CA GLU A 22 10.14 -17.49 -20.22
C GLU A 22 9.60 -16.06 -20.00
N ILE A 23 10.24 -15.30 -19.14
CA ILE A 23 9.82 -13.99 -18.63
C ILE A 23 9.68 -12.94 -19.74
N TYR A 24 10.59 -12.91 -20.74
CA TYR A 24 10.56 -11.86 -21.75
C TYR A 24 9.36 -11.92 -22.71
N THR A 25 8.92 -13.12 -23.06
CA THR A 25 7.75 -13.32 -23.92
C THR A 25 6.45 -13.29 -23.12
N GLU A 26 6.48 -13.70 -21.86
CA GLU A 26 5.30 -13.79 -21.02
C GLU A 26 4.93 -12.43 -20.41
N TYR A 27 5.89 -11.59 -20.02
CA TYR A 27 5.65 -10.21 -19.57
C TYR A 27 5.00 -9.34 -20.65
N ARG A 28 5.41 -9.47 -21.91
CA ARG A 28 4.73 -8.79 -23.02
C ARG A 28 3.29 -9.30 -23.19
N ARG A 29 3.07 -10.61 -23.04
CA ARG A 29 1.73 -11.21 -23.11
C ARG A 29 0.87 -10.80 -21.92
N GLN A 30 1.39 -10.82 -20.71
CA GLN A 30 0.66 -10.45 -19.51
C GLN A 30 0.22 -8.99 -19.53
N ARG A 31 1.08 -8.03 -19.89
CA ARG A 31 0.66 -6.62 -20.00
C ARG A 31 -0.38 -6.39 -21.10
N GLN A 32 -0.23 -7.00 -22.25
CA GLN A 32 -1.26 -6.94 -23.29
C GLN A 32 -2.56 -7.64 -22.84
N MET A 33 -2.46 -8.71 -22.09
CA MET A 33 -3.61 -9.36 -21.48
C MET A 33 -4.26 -8.45 -20.44
N CYS A 34 -3.50 -7.83 -19.54
CA CYS A 34 -4.04 -6.93 -18.51
C CYS A 34 -4.82 -5.74 -19.10
N ILE A 35 -4.29 -5.09 -20.16
CA ILE A 35 -5.01 -3.99 -20.84
C ILE A 35 -6.29 -4.52 -21.47
N ARG A 36 -6.23 -5.64 -22.19
CA ARG A 36 -7.41 -6.27 -22.82
C ARG A 36 -8.42 -6.71 -21.79
N ASP A 37 -7.96 -7.32 -20.69
CA ASP A 37 -8.80 -7.77 -19.60
C ASP A 37 -9.51 -6.59 -18.92
N SER A 38 -8.82 -5.45 -18.74
CA SER A 38 -9.41 -4.23 -18.19
C SER A 38 -10.46 -3.64 -19.13
N ILE A 39 -10.18 -3.58 -20.43
CA ILE A 39 -11.15 -3.10 -21.45
C ILE A 39 -12.34 -4.05 -21.51
N GLN A 40 -12.10 -5.37 -21.57
CA GLN A 40 -13.17 -6.36 -21.59
C GLN A 40 -14.03 -6.27 -20.33
N ARG A 41 -13.41 -6.10 -19.16
CA ARG A 41 -14.12 -5.98 -17.90
C ARG A 41 -14.94 -4.71 -17.81
N ALA A 42 -14.42 -3.57 -18.29
CA ALA A 42 -15.18 -2.34 -18.37
C ALA A 42 -16.42 -2.53 -19.29
N GLN A 43 -16.25 -3.22 -20.42
CA GLN A 43 -17.36 -3.59 -21.31
C GLN A 43 -18.38 -4.52 -20.64
N GLU A 44 -17.92 -5.53 -19.87
CA GLU A 44 -18.81 -6.45 -19.13
C GLU A 44 -19.62 -5.73 -18.04
N GLN A 45 -19.08 -4.63 -17.49
CA GLN A 45 -19.73 -3.80 -16.48
C GLN A 45 -20.49 -2.59 -17.07
N ASP A 46 -20.46 -2.41 -18.38
CA ASP A 46 -21.07 -1.28 -19.10
C ASP A 46 -20.58 0.09 -18.60
N ILE A 47 -19.26 0.18 -18.30
CA ILE A 47 -18.58 1.40 -17.86
C ILE A 47 -17.38 1.72 -18.76
N GLU A 48 -16.90 2.97 -18.70
CA GLU A 48 -15.69 3.37 -19.42
C GLU A 48 -14.43 2.79 -18.72
N PRO A 49 -13.38 2.45 -19.48
CA PRO A 49 -12.11 1.95 -18.89
C PRO A 49 -11.49 2.89 -17.85
N ASP A 50 -11.65 4.20 -18.02
CA ASP A 50 -11.14 5.21 -17.07
C ASP A 50 -11.91 5.17 -15.75
N ASP A 51 -13.24 4.94 -15.78
CA ASP A 51 -14.04 4.78 -14.57
C ASP A 51 -13.65 3.52 -13.81
N LEU A 52 -13.39 2.42 -14.52
CA LEU A 52 -12.87 1.19 -13.91
C LEU A 52 -11.50 1.42 -13.26
N ALA A 53 -10.61 2.16 -13.94
CA ALA A 53 -9.30 2.49 -13.39
C ALA A 53 -9.42 3.35 -12.13
N GLN A 54 -10.35 4.32 -12.12
CA GLN A 54 -10.59 5.18 -10.95
C GLN A 54 -11.10 4.37 -9.74
N GLN A 55 -12.02 3.42 -9.95
CA GLN A 55 -12.47 2.52 -8.87
C GLN A 55 -11.30 1.79 -8.21
N PHE A 56 -10.36 1.22 -9.01
CA PHE A 56 -9.18 0.56 -8.43
C PHE A 56 -8.20 1.51 -7.76
N ILE A 57 -8.10 2.76 -8.22
CA ILE A 57 -7.30 3.79 -7.54
C ILE A 57 -7.89 4.10 -6.16
N ASP A 58 -9.22 4.27 -6.09
CA ASP A 58 -9.91 4.56 -4.84
C ASP A 58 -9.81 3.38 -3.86
N ASP A 59 -9.96 2.14 -4.36
CA ASP A 59 -9.74 0.92 -3.57
C ASP A 59 -8.31 0.83 -3.04
N PHE A 60 -7.32 1.15 -3.87
CA PHE A 60 -5.93 1.19 -3.45
C PHE A 60 -5.71 2.19 -2.31
N TYR A 61 -6.21 3.41 -2.44
CA TYR A 61 -6.05 4.41 -1.39
C TYR A 61 -6.74 3.99 -0.09
N ARG A 62 -7.98 3.52 -0.17
CA ARG A 62 -8.72 3.03 0.98
C ARG A 62 -7.96 1.91 1.71
N THR A 63 -7.43 0.95 0.96
CA THR A 63 -6.69 -0.19 1.50
C THR A 63 -5.36 0.23 2.15
N MET A 64 -4.62 1.16 1.51
CA MET A 64 -3.35 1.66 2.06
C MET A 64 -3.57 2.50 3.32
N ASP A 65 -4.60 3.34 3.33
CA ASP A 65 -4.99 4.13 4.51
C ASP A 65 -5.39 3.20 5.68
N ALA A 66 -6.18 2.15 5.41
CA ALA A 66 -6.56 1.16 6.41
C ALA A 66 -5.36 0.41 7.02
N LEU A 67 -4.29 0.23 6.26
CA LEU A 67 -3.02 -0.32 6.74
C LEU A 67 -2.12 0.74 7.42
N ASN A 68 -2.57 1.97 7.62
CA ASN A 68 -1.76 3.07 8.13
C ASN A 68 -0.48 3.31 7.31
N ILE A 69 -0.59 3.22 5.98
CA ILE A 69 0.50 3.55 5.05
C ILE A 69 0.35 5.01 4.66
N GLN A 70 1.36 5.82 4.99
CA GLN A 70 1.35 7.24 4.64
C GLN A 70 1.30 7.42 3.13
N ARG A 71 0.43 8.31 2.68
CA ARG A 71 0.33 8.63 1.25
C ARG A 71 1.60 9.30 0.77
N ALA A 72 2.03 8.93 -0.44
CA ALA A 72 3.11 9.63 -1.13
C ALA A 72 2.68 11.08 -1.46
N HIS A 73 3.66 11.97 -1.59
CA HIS A 73 3.38 13.35 -1.97
C HIS A 73 2.82 13.47 -3.39
N ILE A 74 3.21 12.56 -4.29
CA ILE A 74 2.81 12.54 -5.70
C ILE A 74 2.51 11.10 -6.11
N TYR A 75 1.39 10.91 -6.80
CA TYR A 75 1.00 9.69 -7.48
C TYR A 75 0.81 10.01 -8.97
N PRO A 76 1.88 9.95 -9.78
CA PRO A 76 1.79 10.30 -11.19
C PRO A 76 0.97 9.26 -11.96
N ARG A 77 0.21 9.72 -12.94
CA ARG A 77 -0.58 8.86 -13.83
C ARG A 77 0.05 8.89 -15.22
N ALA A 78 0.46 7.74 -15.73
CA ALA A 78 1.10 7.62 -17.04
C ALA A 78 0.27 8.28 -18.17
N THR A 79 -1.07 8.22 -18.08
CA THR A 79 -1.98 8.86 -19.04
C THR A 79 -1.94 10.39 -19.02
N GLN A 80 -1.46 10.99 -17.94
CA GLN A 80 -1.30 12.44 -17.79
C GLN A 80 0.12 12.92 -18.10
N GLU A 81 1.09 11.98 -18.24
CA GLU A 81 2.51 12.25 -18.44
C GLU A 81 2.99 11.92 -19.87
N ILE A 82 2.07 11.84 -20.84
CA ILE A 82 2.39 11.52 -22.23
C ILE A 82 3.37 12.52 -22.85
N GLY A 83 3.23 13.81 -22.52
CA GLY A 83 4.15 14.86 -23.00
C GLY A 83 5.58 14.61 -22.57
N PRO A 84 5.90 14.54 -21.27
CA PRO A 84 7.24 14.21 -20.77
C PRO A 84 7.80 12.88 -21.30
N ILE A 85 6.94 11.87 -21.51
CA ILE A 85 7.33 10.59 -22.10
C ILE A 85 7.81 10.79 -23.54
N ILE A 86 7.04 11.50 -24.37
CA ILE A 86 7.40 11.78 -25.76
C ILE A 86 8.70 12.60 -25.83
N GLU A 87 8.85 13.61 -24.98
CA GLU A 87 10.08 14.41 -24.90
C GLU A 87 11.30 13.57 -24.56
N THR A 88 11.16 12.64 -23.61
CA THR A 88 12.26 11.73 -23.23
C THR A 88 12.62 10.81 -24.37
N ILE A 89 11.64 10.21 -25.06
CA ILE A 89 11.87 9.35 -26.22
C ILE A 89 12.56 10.16 -27.35
N GLN A 90 12.12 11.41 -27.59
CA GLN A 90 12.74 12.25 -28.62
C GLN A 90 14.22 12.52 -28.32
N LYS A 91 14.56 12.84 -27.07
CA LYS A 91 15.98 12.98 -26.65
C LYS A 91 16.81 11.72 -26.93
N LEU A 92 16.23 10.55 -26.68
CA LEU A 92 16.88 9.27 -26.95
C LEU A 92 17.07 9.01 -28.45
N ILE A 93 16.16 9.45 -29.29
CA ILE A 93 16.29 9.38 -30.75
C ILE A 93 17.38 10.35 -31.21
N ASP A 94 17.35 11.60 -30.75
CA ASP A 94 18.27 12.65 -31.18
C ASP A 94 19.72 12.31 -30.85
N ASN A 95 19.99 11.61 -29.73
CA ASN A 95 21.32 11.16 -29.35
C ASN A 95 21.70 9.76 -29.88
N GLY A 96 20.80 9.14 -30.65
CA GLY A 96 21.03 7.85 -31.31
C GLY A 96 20.88 6.64 -30.40
N SER A 97 20.33 6.79 -29.18
CA SER A 97 20.03 5.69 -28.25
C SER A 97 18.70 5.01 -28.54
N ALA A 98 17.87 5.61 -29.40
CA ALA A 98 16.61 5.04 -29.85
C ALA A 98 16.43 5.22 -31.36
N TYR A 99 15.50 4.45 -31.94
CA TYR A 99 15.17 4.51 -33.37
C TYR A 99 13.72 4.12 -33.63
N PRO A 100 13.05 4.82 -34.57
CA PRO A 100 11.73 4.43 -35.05
C PRO A 100 11.84 3.28 -36.07
N SER A 101 10.98 2.27 -35.98
CA SER A 101 10.87 1.18 -36.94
C SER A 101 9.49 0.55 -36.91
N GLY A 102 8.87 0.36 -38.09
CA GLY A 102 7.58 -0.33 -38.22
C GLY A 102 6.40 0.30 -37.48
N GLY A 103 6.46 1.62 -37.17
CA GLY A 103 5.46 2.34 -36.38
C GLY A 103 5.67 2.27 -34.85
N ASP A 104 6.69 1.52 -34.42
CA ASP A 104 7.18 1.46 -33.04
C ASP A 104 8.45 2.31 -32.89
N VAL A 105 8.82 2.65 -31.64
CA VAL A 105 10.14 3.20 -31.31
C VAL A 105 10.84 2.24 -30.35
N PHE A 106 12.08 1.89 -30.65
CA PHE A 106 12.89 0.96 -29.87
C PHE A 106 14.09 1.66 -29.25
N PHE A 107 14.45 1.23 -28.04
CA PHE A 107 15.72 1.58 -27.39
C PHE A 107 16.83 0.65 -27.89
N ARG A 108 17.99 1.21 -28.21
CA ARG A 108 19.17 0.50 -28.71
C ARG A 108 20.07 0.09 -27.54
N VAL A 109 19.90 -1.14 -27.04
CA VAL A 109 20.65 -1.63 -25.87
C VAL A 109 22.17 -1.69 -26.11
N THR A 110 22.60 -1.88 -27.36
CA THR A 110 24.03 -1.96 -27.73
C THR A 110 24.75 -0.62 -27.60
N LYS A 111 24.07 0.49 -27.34
CA LYS A 111 24.66 1.80 -27.06
C LYS A 111 25.11 1.97 -25.61
N ILE A 112 24.70 1.08 -24.73
CA ILE A 112 24.97 1.16 -23.30
C ILE A 112 26.03 0.12 -22.97
N ASP A 113 27.27 0.58 -22.76
CA ASP A 113 28.42 -0.29 -22.54
C ASP A 113 28.29 -1.15 -21.27
N ASP A 114 27.63 -0.62 -20.23
CA ASP A 114 27.43 -1.27 -18.94
C ASP A 114 26.00 -1.76 -18.72
N TYR A 115 25.23 -2.01 -19.81
CA TYR A 115 23.89 -2.57 -19.70
C TYR A 115 23.90 -3.91 -18.96
N GLY A 116 23.10 -3.99 -17.92
CA GLY A 116 23.06 -5.14 -17.01
C GLY A 116 23.81 -4.90 -15.69
N LYS A 117 24.26 -3.67 -15.42
CA LYS A 117 25.04 -3.33 -14.22
C LYS A 117 24.27 -3.54 -12.91
N LEU A 118 22.96 -3.34 -12.88
CA LEU A 118 22.11 -3.56 -11.70
C LEU A 118 21.84 -5.06 -11.51
N SER A 119 21.49 -5.75 -12.58
CA SER A 119 21.10 -7.16 -12.58
C SER A 119 22.30 -8.12 -12.61
N HIS A 120 23.54 -7.60 -12.78
CA HIS A 120 24.77 -8.38 -12.97
C HIS A 120 24.69 -9.36 -14.15
N ARG A 121 23.99 -8.96 -15.22
CA ARG A 121 23.82 -9.74 -16.44
C ARG A 121 24.58 -9.12 -17.61
N THR A 122 25.08 -9.96 -18.52
CA THR A 122 25.69 -9.50 -19.76
C THR A 122 24.73 -9.72 -20.94
N LEU A 123 24.79 -8.86 -21.96
CA LEU A 123 23.96 -8.99 -23.17
C LEU A 123 24.13 -10.38 -23.84
N ASP A 124 25.36 -10.89 -23.94
CA ASP A 124 25.65 -12.22 -24.50
C ASP A 124 25.01 -13.35 -23.68
N GLY A 125 25.07 -13.24 -22.33
CA GLY A 125 24.45 -14.21 -21.43
C GLY A 125 22.92 -14.20 -21.52
N MET A 126 22.33 -13.02 -21.73
CA MET A 126 20.87 -12.88 -21.92
C MET A 126 20.41 -13.49 -23.25
N GLN A 127 21.18 -13.31 -24.33
CA GLN A 127 20.86 -13.91 -25.63
C GLN A 127 20.94 -15.45 -25.62
N ALA A 128 21.92 -16.01 -24.94
CA ALA A 128 22.11 -17.45 -24.88
C ALA A 128 20.97 -18.18 -24.15
N GLY A 129 20.26 -17.48 -23.29
CA GLY A 129 19.15 -18.02 -22.47
C GLY A 129 17.74 -17.77 -23.02
N ALA A 130 17.57 -16.93 -24.03
CA ALA A 130 16.26 -16.49 -24.48
C ALA A 130 15.81 -17.15 -25.78
N ARG A 131 14.62 -17.76 -25.79
CA ARG A 131 13.86 -18.00 -27.04
C ARG A 131 13.31 -16.65 -27.51
N ILE A 132 14.12 -15.88 -28.25
CA ILE A 132 13.71 -14.57 -28.78
C ILE A 132 12.99 -14.83 -30.09
N GLU A 133 11.68 -14.46 -30.16
CA GLU A 133 11.01 -14.33 -31.45
C GLU A 133 11.73 -13.22 -32.25
N VAL A 134 12.15 -13.55 -33.45
CA VAL A 134 12.81 -12.60 -34.33
C VAL A 134 11.78 -11.55 -34.72
N ASP A 135 11.96 -10.33 -34.21
CA ASP A 135 11.19 -9.17 -34.65
C ASP A 135 12.04 -8.43 -35.69
N GLU A 136 11.63 -8.51 -36.96
CA GLU A 136 12.36 -7.93 -38.10
C GLU A 136 12.49 -6.39 -37.99
N ASN A 137 11.71 -5.75 -37.11
CA ASN A 137 11.77 -4.31 -36.89
C ASN A 137 12.89 -3.91 -35.91
N LYS A 138 13.54 -4.86 -35.21
CA LYS A 138 14.60 -4.58 -34.26
C LYS A 138 15.99 -4.71 -34.87
N GLU A 139 16.86 -3.74 -34.54
CA GLU A 139 18.31 -3.82 -34.90
C GLU A 139 19.01 -4.90 -34.08
N HIS A 140 18.61 -5.07 -32.81
CA HIS A 140 19.17 -6.09 -31.93
C HIS A 140 18.01 -6.80 -31.17
N PRO A 141 18.10 -8.13 -30.98
CA PRO A 141 17.01 -8.88 -30.35
C PRO A 141 16.63 -8.39 -28.95
N MET A 142 17.57 -7.84 -28.20
CA MET A 142 17.35 -7.32 -26.85
C MET A 142 16.81 -5.88 -26.82
N ASP A 143 16.74 -5.19 -27.97
CA ASP A 143 16.14 -3.86 -28.03
C ASP A 143 14.70 -3.92 -27.55
N PHE A 144 14.27 -2.93 -26.78
CA PHE A 144 12.96 -2.91 -26.17
C PHE A 144 12.16 -1.68 -26.58
N VAL A 145 10.84 -1.80 -26.51
CA VAL A 145 9.91 -0.79 -27.00
C VAL A 145 9.84 0.40 -26.05
N LEU A 146 9.99 1.61 -26.58
CA LEU A 146 9.74 2.89 -25.93
C LEU A 146 8.35 3.43 -26.27
N TRP A 147 7.94 3.29 -27.54
CA TRP A 147 6.63 3.68 -28.06
C TRP A 147 6.07 2.55 -28.91
N LYS A 148 4.83 2.18 -28.67
CA LYS A 148 4.13 1.12 -29.41
C LYS A 148 3.07 1.73 -30.28
N GLY A 149 3.14 1.53 -31.59
CA GLY A 149 2.13 1.98 -32.55
C GLY A 149 0.73 1.47 -32.23
N ALA A 150 -0.26 2.31 -32.47
CA ALA A 150 -1.65 2.05 -32.13
C ALA A 150 -2.21 0.82 -32.84
N ARG A 151 -3.07 0.07 -32.12
CA ARG A 151 -3.91 -0.99 -32.66
C ARG A 151 -5.38 -0.63 -32.48
N VAL A 152 -6.22 -1.14 -33.37
CA VAL A 152 -7.65 -0.90 -33.30
C VAL A 152 -8.20 -1.39 -31.95
N GLY A 153 -8.90 -0.50 -31.22
CA GLY A 153 -9.52 -0.80 -29.93
C GLY A 153 -8.58 -0.69 -28.71
N GLU A 154 -7.31 -0.26 -28.89
CA GLU A 154 -6.41 0.06 -27.78
C GLU A 154 -6.34 1.57 -27.54
N PRO A 155 -6.21 2.04 -26.28
CA PRO A 155 -5.93 3.45 -25.99
C PRO A 155 -4.68 3.91 -26.70
N SER A 156 -4.73 5.12 -27.28
CA SER A 156 -3.59 5.68 -28.00
C SER A 156 -3.55 7.20 -27.91
N TRP A 157 -2.35 7.75 -28.02
CA TRP A 157 -2.06 9.17 -28.01
C TRP A 157 -1.27 9.56 -29.26
N GLU A 158 -1.42 10.79 -29.71
CA GLU A 158 -0.65 11.32 -30.82
C GLU A 158 0.83 11.49 -30.43
N SER A 159 1.72 11.17 -31.35
CA SER A 159 3.16 11.36 -31.21
C SER A 159 3.82 11.70 -32.54
N PRO A 160 5.08 12.19 -32.53
CA PRO A 160 5.83 12.44 -33.78
C PRO A 160 6.03 11.19 -34.65
N TRP A 161 5.88 10.01 -34.08
CA TRP A 161 6.07 8.71 -34.76
C TRP A 161 4.74 8.06 -35.17
N GLY A 162 3.62 8.76 -34.96
CA GLY A 162 2.28 8.30 -35.17
C GLY A 162 1.51 7.97 -33.89
N PRO A 163 0.21 7.70 -34.03
CA PRO A 163 -0.62 7.34 -32.88
C PRO A 163 -0.11 6.05 -32.24
N GLY A 164 -0.08 6.03 -30.90
CA GLY A 164 0.45 4.89 -30.16
C GLY A 164 0.37 5.08 -28.65
N ARG A 165 1.10 4.27 -27.92
CA ARG A 165 1.18 4.29 -26.46
C ARG A 165 2.60 4.04 -25.97
N PRO A 166 2.97 4.52 -24.75
CA PRO A 166 4.29 4.30 -24.19
C PRO A 166 4.59 2.81 -23.95
N GLY A 167 5.86 2.47 -24.02
CA GLY A 167 6.42 1.26 -23.46
C GLY A 167 6.38 1.31 -21.94
N TRP A 168 6.35 0.15 -21.27
CA TRP A 168 6.22 0.07 -19.81
C TRP A 168 7.35 0.79 -19.05
N HIS A 169 8.60 0.67 -19.52
CA HIS A 169 9.77 1.17 -18.79
C HIS A 169 9.90 2.69 -18.88
N ILE A 170 9.54 3.29 -20.03
CA ILE A 170 9.69 4.73 -20.26
C ILE A 170 8.69 5.55 -19.43
N GLU A 171 7.57 4.97 -19.04
CA GLU A 171 6.59 5.60 -18.16
C GLU A 171 7.25 5.98 -16.83
N CYS A 172 7.85 5.00 -16.15
CA CYS A 172 8.51 5.23 -14.86
C CYS A 172 9.74 6.11 -14.98
N THR A 173 10.53 5.95 -16.05
CA THR A 173 11.67 6.82 -16.35
C THR A 173 11.25 8.29 -16.46
N ALA A 174 10.27 8.59 -17.32
CA ALA A 174 9.84 9.96 -17.54
C ALA A 174 9.17 10.56 -16.29
N MET A 175 8.30 9.81 -15.62
CA MET A 175 7.61 10.27 -14.41
C MET A 175 8.60 10.55 -13.28
N SER A 176 9.53 9.62 -13.00
CA SER A 176 10.51 9.84 -11.93
C SER A 176 11.42 11.02 -12.20
N MET A 177 11.91 11.19 -13.41
CA MET A 177 12.73 12.36 -13.77
C MET A 177 11.96 13.67 -13.72
N THR A 178 10.69 13.67 -14.07
CA THR A 178 9.83 14.87 -14.03
C THR A 178 9.70 15.41 -12.59
N TYR A 179 9.50 14.53 -11.62
CA TYR A 179 9.20 14.93 -10.24
C TYR A 179 10.42 14.94 -9.31
N LEU A 180 11.45 14.13 -9.59
CA LEU A 180 12.58 13.91 -8.71
C LEU A 180 13.94 14.33 -9.32
N GLY A 181 13.96 14.65 -10.62
CA GLY A 181 15.18 15.04 -11.33
C GLY A 181 15.93 13.86 -11.95
N ALA A 182 17.12 14.16 -12.51
CA ALA A 182 17.91 13.19 -13.28
C ALA A 182 18.50 12.06 -12.40
N THR A 183 18.77 12.34 -11.13
CA THR A 183 19.31 11.37 -10.17
C THR A 183 18.37 11.25 -8.98
N LEU A 184 17.89 10.05 -8.70
CA LEU A 184 17.06 9.72 -7.56
C LEU A 184 17.93 9.40 -6.34
N ASP A 185 17.47 9.74 -5.13
CA ASP A 185 18.14 9.28 -3.92
C ASP A 185 17.87 7.79 -3.68
N ILE A 186 16.62 7.37 -3.73
CA ILE A 186 16.21 5.98 -3.53
C ILE A 186 15.20 5.59 -4.61
N HIS A 187 15.41 4.42 -5.22
CA HIS A 187 14.45 3.77 -6.12
C HIS A 187 14.13 2.37 -5.61
N GLY A 188 12.84 2.05 -5.49
CA GLY A 188 12.39 0.80 -4.89
C GLY A 188 11.42 0.02 -5.76
N GLY A 189 11.36 -1.31 -5.51
CA GLY A 189 10.40 -2.20 -6.16
C GLY A 189 10.58 -3.66 -5.75
N GLY A 190 9.83 -4.57 -6.37
CA GLY A 190 10.02 -6.00 -6.18
C GLY A 190 11.32 -6.51 -6.80
N GLN A 191 11.84 -7.62 -6.32
CA GLN A 191 13.04 -8.27 -6.90
C GLN A 191 12.85 -8.65 -8.38
N ASP A 192 11.63 -8.92 -8.80
CA ASP A 192 11.27 -9.21 -10.19
C ASP A 192 11.41 -8.00 -11.11
N LEU A 193 11.40 -6.77 -10.57
CA LEU A 193 11.62 -5.55 -11.33
C LEU A 193 13.10 -5.23 -11.58
N ILE A 194 14.04 -5.84 -10.86
CA ILE A 194 15.47 -5.63 -11.10
C ILE A 194 15.80 -5.77 -12.59
N PHE A 195 15.27 -6.84 -13.20
CA PHE A 195 15.42 -7.10 -14.63
C PHE A 195 14.11 -7.65 -15.23
N PRO A 196 13.62 -7.07 -16.33
CA PRO A 196 14.28 -6.02 -17.13
C PRO A 196 13.94 -4.58 -16.73
N HIS A 197 12.95 -4.33 -15.85
CA HIS A 197 12.33 -3.03 -15.69
C HIS A 197 13.31 -1.94 -15.22
N HIS A 198 13.92 -2.10 -14.06
CA HIS A 198 14.84 -1.11 -13.48
C HIS A 198 16.15 -1.00 -14.27
N GLU A 199 16.63 -2.10 -14.85
CA GLU A 199 17.78 -2.06 -15.76
C GLU A 199 17.49 -1.18 -16.99
N ASN A 200 16.29 -1.30 -17.55
CA ASN A 200 15.85 -0.49 -18.68
C ASN A 200 15.61 0.98 -18.30
N GLU A 201 15.12 1.24 -17.08
CA GLU A 201 15.00 2.62 -16.57
C GLU A 201 16.37 3.29 -16.44
N ILE A 202 17.38 2.57 -15.91
CA ILE A 202 18.76 3.07 -15.86
C ILE A 202 19.24 3.44 -17.26
N ALA A 203 19.11 2.51 -18.21
CA ALA A 203 19.56 2.72 -19.56
C ALA A 203 18.91 3.95 -20.22
N GLN A 204 17.59 4.10 -20.05
CA GLN A 204 16.83 5.22 -20.59
C GLN A 204 17.19 6.55 -19.92
N SER A 205 17.24 6.59 -18.60
CA SER A 205 17.50 7.81 -17.84
C SER A 205 18.90 8.33 -18.11
N GLU A 206 19.91 7.49 -17.95
CA GLU A 206 21.30 7.90 -18.12
C GLU A 206 21.61 8.26 -19.59
N ALA A 207 21.03 7.55 -20.57
CA ALA A 207 21.18 7.92 -21.97
C ALA A 207 20.46 9.22 -22.33
N SER A 208 19.30 9.51 -21.73
CA SER A 208 18.52 10.71 -22.05
C SER A 208 19.06 11.99 -21.40
N THR A 209 19.69 11.86 -20.23
CA THR A 209 20.20 12.98 -19.45
C THR A 209 21.70 13.19 -19.62
N GLY A 210 22.46 12.13 -19.90
CA GLY A 210 23.92 12.12 -19.84
C GLY A 210 24.48 12.13 -18.41
N GLU A 211 23.63 11.97 -17.39
CA GLU A 211 23.99 11.96 -15.97
C GLU A 211 23.86 10.53 -15.41
N ALA A 212 24.80 10.14 -14.54
CA ALA A 212 24.84 8.86 -13.84
C ALA A 212 25.32 9.08 -12.38
N PRO A 213 24.83 8.28 -11.41
CA PRO A 213 23.86 7.21 -11.57
C PRO A 213 22.42 7.74 -11.64
N PHE A 214 21.52 7.00 -12.29
CA PHE A 214 20.08 7.27 -12.26
C PHE A 214 19.51 7.20 -10.82
N SER A 215 19.89 6.19 -10.05
CA SER A 215 19.54 6.10 -8.62
C SER A 215 20.76 5.78 -7.77
N ARG A 216 20.87 6.47 -6.62
CA ARG A 216 21.96 6.27 -5.66
C ARG A 216 21.80 4.98 -4.88
N TYR A 217 20.57 4.68 -4.46
CA TYR A 217 20.23 3.50 -3.67
C TYR A 217 19.06 2.75 -4.29
N TRP A 218 19.21 1.42 -4.36
CA TRP A 218 18.20 0.50 -4.86
C TRP A 218 17.67 -0.34 -3.70
N VAL A 219 16.34 -0.37 -3.54
CA VAL A 219 15.67 -1.16 -2.51
C VAL A 219 14.73 -2.16 -3.18
N HIS A 220 15.05 -3.45 -3.10
CA HIS A 220 14.25 -4.51 -3.70
C HIS A 220 13.71 -5.45 -2.64
N ASN A 221 12.39 -5.54 -2.56
CA ASN A 221 11.72 -6.46 -1.63
C ASN A 221 11.54 -7.85 -2.24
N GLY A 222 11.59 -8.85 -1.36
CA GLY A 222 11.24 -10.23 -1.68
C GLY A 222 9.76 -10.35 -2.08
N LEU A 223 9.45 -11.46 -2.73
CA LEU A 223 8.11 -11.73 -3.25
C LEU A 223 7.22 -12.39 -2.19
N LEU A 224 5.95 -12.05 -2.19
CA LEU A 224 4.94 -12.74 -1.39
C LEU A 224 4.53 -14.04 -2.09
N GLN A 225 4.50 -15.14 -1.34
CA GLN A 225 4.09 -16.47 -1.78
C GLN A 225 2.87 -16.92 -0.99
N LEU A 226 2.02 -17.75 -1.55
CA LEU A 226 0.91 -18.41 -0.86
C LEU A 226 1.29 -19.87 -0.57
N GLY A 227 1.58 -20.18 0.69
CA GLY A 227 2.03 -21.50 1.09
C GLY A 227 3.24 -21.98 0.28
N GLN A 228 3.20 -23.22 -0.18
CA GLN A 228 4.21 -23.79 -1.08
C GLN A 228 3.91 -23.53 -2.56
N ASP A 229 2.71 -23.04 -2.87
CA ASP A 229 2.26 -22.77 -4.23
C ASP A 229 2.40 -21.27 -4.55
N LYS A 230 2.85 -20.99 -5.78
CA LYS A 230 2.95 -19.63 -6.30
C LYS A 230 1.56 -19.01 -6.38
N MET A 231 1.40 -17.78 -5.84
CA MET A 231 0.21 -16.98 -6.09
C MET A 231 0.00 -16.81 -7.59
N SER A 232 -1.10 -17.30 -8.13
CA SER A 232 -1.43 -17.07 -9.53
C SER A 232 -2.93 -16.81 -9.73
N LYS A 233 -3.23 -15.85 -10.62
CA LYS A 233 -4.60 -15.53 -11.03
C LYS A 233 -5.36 -16.76 -11.56
N SER A 234 -4.65 -17.70 -12.19
CA SER A 234 -5.22 -18.90 -12.78
C SER A 234 -5.67 -19.96 -11.77
N LEU A 235 -5.17 -19.90 -10.52
CA LEU A 235 -5.52 -20.84 -9.46
C LEU A 235 -6.61 -20.30 -8.52
N GLY A 236 -6.99 -19.02 -8.64
CA GLY A 236 -8.06 -18.41 -7.83
C GLY A 236 -7.76 -18.33 -6.33
N ASN A 237 -6.48 -18.44 -5.95
CA ASN A 237 -6.02 -18.50 -4.56
C ASN A 237 -5.34 -17.20 -4.09
N LEU A 238 -5.84 -16.04 -4.52
CA LEU A 238 -5.32 -14.75 -4.09
C LEU A 238 -6.11 -14.27 -2.88
N VAL A 239 -5.41 -13.88 -1.83
CA VAL A 239 -5.99 -13.17 -0.68
C VAL A 239 -5.80 -11.68 -0.91
N SER A 240 -6.89 -10.94 -0.96
CA SER A 240 -6.83 -9.47 -1.05
C SER A 240 -6.48 -8.87 0.32
N VAL A 241 -5.97 -7.64 0.34
CA VAL A 241 -5.73 -6.94 1.61
C VAL A 241 -7.05 -6.66 2.34
N GLU A 242 -8.14 -6.42 1.60
CA GLU A 242 -9.49 -6.29 2.17
C GLU A 242 -9.90 -7.54 2.93
N GLU A 243 -9.79 -8.72 2.30
CA GLU A 243 -10.09 -10.01 2.96
C GLU A 243 -9.20 -10.24 4.19
N ALA A 244 -7.92 -9.85 4.12
CA ALA A 244 -7.04 -9.94 5.27
C ALA A 244 -7.48 -8.99 6.41
N LEU A 245 -7.91 -7.76 6.08
CA LEU A 245 -8.41 -6.78 7.05
C LEU A 245 -9.75 -7.18 7.68
N GLU A 246 -10.59 -7.96 6.99
CA GLU A 246 -11.79 -8.55 7.57
C GLU A 246 -11.47 -9.51 8.74
N ASN A 247 -10.31 -10.18 8.68
CA ASN A 247 -9.92 -11.21 9.64
C ASN A 247 -8.87 -10.76 10.64
N TYR A 248 -8.01 -9.79 10.29
CA TYR A 248 -6.85 -9.36 11.08
C TYR A 248 -6.79 -7.85 11.25
N SER A 249 -6.24 -7.39 12.38
CA SER A 249 -5.99 -5.97 12.59
C SER A 249 -4.89 -5.45 11.64
N PRO A 250 -4.92 -4.15 11.28
CA PRO A 250 -3.85 -3.54 10.51
C PRO A 250 -2.46 -3.77 11.12
N ASP A 251 -2.35 -3.68 12.45
CA ASP A 251 -1.10 -3.92 13.17
C ASP A 251 -0.63 -5.37 13.03
N ALA A 252 -1.54 -6.35 13.04
CA ALA A 252 -1.17 -7.76 12.86
C ALA A 252 -0.64 -8.02 11.45
N ILE A 253 -1.29 -7.47 10.43
CA ILE A 253 -0.84 -7.56 9.03
C ILE A 253 0.53 -6.88 8.87
N ARG A 254 0.73 -5.70 9.44
CA ARG A 254 2.03 -5.01 9.42
C ARG A 254 3.10 -5.81 10.13
N LEU A 255 2.85 -6.31 11.34
CA LEU A 255 3.78 -7.18 12.08
C LEU A 255 4.14 -8.42 11.28
N TYR A 256 3.18 -8.99 10.54
CA TYR A 256 3.43 -10.14 9.69
C TYR A 256 4.46 -9.84 8.60
N PHE A 257 4.28 -8.75 7.85
CA PHE A 257 5.23 -8.32 6.83
C PHE A 257 6.59 -7.95 7.43
N LEU A 258 6.60 -7.25 8.57
CA LEU A 258 7.82 -6.80 9.25
C LEU A 258 8.56 -7.93 10.00
N SER A 259 7.93 -9.08 10.21
CA SER A 259 8.55 -10.25 10.86
C SER A 259 9.61 -10.94 10.00
N SER A 260 9.64 -10.63 8.71
CA SER A 260 10.67 -11.08 7.77
C SER A 260 11.47 -9.90 7.27
N HIS A 261 12.76 -10.12 6.98
CA HIS A 261 13.57 -9.09 6.34
C HIS A 261 13.01 -8.79 4.95
N TYR A 262 12.91 -7.52 4.56
CA TYR A 262 12.24 -7.10 3.32
C TYR A 262 12.83 -7.75 2.05
N ARG A 263 14.13 -8.12 2.06
CA ARG A 263 14.77 -8.81 0.92
C ARG A 263 14.39 -10.29 0.81
N SER A 264 13.84 -10.87 1.88
CA SER A 264 13.48 -12.28 1.90
C SER A 264 12.08 -12.50 1.33
N PRO A 265 11.83 -13.60 0.62
CA PRO A 265 10.47 -13.96 0.27
C PRO A 265 9.66 -14.25 1.54
N LEU A 266 8.39 -13.88 1.53
CA LEU A 266 7.46 -14.11 2.63
C LEU A 266 6.33 -15.00 2.14
N SER A 267 6.00 -16.08 2.88
CA SER A 267 4.85 -16.94 2.57
C SER A 267 3.67 -16.51 3.43
N TYR A 268 2.57 -16.10 2.81
CA TYR A 268 1.35 -15.78 3.53
C TYR A 268 0.67 -17.06 4.03
N THR A 269 0.33 -17.09 5.34
CA THR A 269 -0.46 -18.15 5.96
C THR A 269 -1.37 -17.56 7.05
N ASP A 270 -2.55 -18.14 7.22
CA ASP A 270 -3.51 -17.69 8.25
C ASP A 270 -2.94 -17.94 9.65
N GLU A 271 -2.25 -19.06 9.89
CA GLU A 271 -1.61 -19.35 11.18
C GLU A 271 -0.54 -18.30 11.53
N GLY A 272 0.17 -17.80 10.52
CA GLY A 272 1.15 -16.73 10.70
C GLY A 272 0.48 -15.40 11.08
N CYS A 273 -0.62 -15.07 10.41
CA CYS A 273 -1.41 -13.88 10.73
C CYS A 273 -2.05 -13.98 12.14
N ASP A 274 -2.59 -15.15 12.52
CA ASP A 274 -3.08 -15.42 13.86
C ASP A 274 -2.01 -15.22 14.94
N ALA A 275 -0.77 -15.66 14.67
CA ALA A 275 0.34 -15.47 15.58
C ALA A 275 0.69 -13.98 15.74
N MET A 276 0.59 -13.21 14.66
CA MET A 276 0.85 -11.76 14.69
C MET A 276 -0.30 -10.99 15.33
N GLU A 277 -1.56 -11.41 15.21
CA GLU A 277 -2.66 -10.82 15.97
C GLU A 277 -2.43 -10.97 17.48
N ARG A 278 -2.08 -12.17 17.95
CA ARG A 278 -1.69 -12.38 19.36
C ARG A 278 -0.48 -11.55 19.79
N SER A 279 0.43 -11.26 18.86
CA SER A 279 1.60 -10.42 19.12
C SER A 279 1.23 -8.95 19.22
N ALA A 280 0.32 -8.47 18.35
CA ALA A 280 -0.25 -7.14 18.42
C ALA A 280 -0.99 -6.93 19.76
N ASP A 281 -1.81 -7.91 20.18
CA ASP A 281 -2.50 -7.86 21.46
C ASP A 281 -1.55 -7.75 22.66
N ARG A 282 -0.41 -8.45 22.62
CA ARG A 282 0.60 -8.33 23.69
C ARG A 282 1.16 -6.91 23.78
N LEU A 283 1.43 -6.27 22.64
CA LEU A 283 1.92 -4.89 22.61
C LEU A 283 0.83 -3.89 23.06
N ARG A 284 -0.41 -4.07 22.61
CA ARG A 284 -1.55 -3.25 23.05
C ARG A 284 -1.78 -3.36 24.55
N ASN A 285 -1.76 -4.57 25.10
CA ASN A 285 -2.05 -4.81 26.52
C ASN A 285 -1.05 -4.11 27.46
N VAL A 286 0.23 -4.03 27.10
CA VAL A 286 1.23 -3.33 27.92
C VAL A 286 1.12 -1.81 27.80
N LEU A 287 0.47 -1.31 26.74
CA LEU A 287 0.23 0.12 26.50
C LEU A 287 -1.09 0.63 27.08
N ARG A 288 -1.99 -0.28 27.51
CA ARG A 288 -3.27 0.14 28.12
C ARG A 288 -3.00 0.94 29.38
N ASP A 289 -3.83 1.98 29.58
CA ASP A 289 -3.74 2.85 30.75
C ASP A 289 -4.00 2.05 32.02
N GLN A 290 -3.00 2.05 32.87
CA GLN A 290 -3.06 1.48 34.21
C GLN A 290 -2.59 2.53 35.20
N VAL A 291 -3.06 2.45 36.43
CA VAL A 291 -2.58 3.33 37.48
C VAL A 291 -1.08 3.13 37.66
N ASP A 292 -0.30 4.20 37.44
CA ASP A 292 1.15 4.17 37.67
C ASP A 292 1.41 3.84 39.15
N PRO A 293 2.12 2.75 39.45
CA PRO A 293 2.43 2.38 40.83
C PRO A 293 3.35 3.39 41.54
N GLY A 294 3.97 4.35 40.81
CA GLY A 294 4.79 5.40 41.37
C GLY A 294 6.15 4.97 41.94
N GLY A 295 6.60 3.77 41.57
CA GLY A 295 7.95 3.28 41.89
C GLY A 295 9.04 3.92 41.03
N SER A 296 10.26 3.35 41.06
CA SER A 296 11.38 3.82 40.25
C SER A 296 11.03 3.73 38.75
N PRO A 297 11.32 4.77 37.94
CA PRO A 297 11.04 4.72 36.52
C PRO A 297 11.94 3.69 35.83
N MET A 298 11.33 2.89 34.93
CA MET A 298 12.06 1.98 34.04
C MET A 298 12.81 2.78 32.97
N ASP A 299 14.08 2.42 32.73
CA ASP A 299 14.88 2.97 31.64
C ASP A 299 14.68 2.18 30.34
N PRO A 300 14.05 2.74 29.28
CA PRO A 300 13.84 2.09 27.98
C PRO A 300 15.06 2.21 27.04
N THR A 301 16.07 3.02 27.36
CA THR A 301 17.20 3.36 26.47
C THR A 301 17.91 2.15 25.86
N PRO A 302 18.18 1.04 26.60
CA PRO A 302 18.84 -0.12 26.01
C PRO A 302 18.05 -0.75 24.88
N PHE A 303 16.72 -0.81 25.00
CA PHE A 303 15.84 -1.40 23.98
C PHE A 303 15.69 -0.48 22.75
N GLN A 304 15.63 0.83 22.98
CA GLN A 304 15.67 1.81 21.89
C GLN A 304 16.97 1.70 21.09
N ALA A 305 18.11 1.53 21.75
CA ALA A 305 19.40 1.36 21.09
C ALA A 305 19.43 0.08 20.23
N GLN A 306 18.90 -1.05 20.76
CA GLN A 306 18.79 -2.31 20.01
C GLN A 306 17.86 -2.19 18.79
N PHE A 307 16.75 -1.45 18.92
CA PHE A 307 15.84 -1.18 17.80
C PHE A 307 16.56 -0.41 16.69
N LEU A 308 17.26 0.66 17.05
CA LEU A 308 18.02 1.47 16.09
C LEU A 308 19.14 0.66 15.42
N GLU A 309 19.88 -0.15 16.20
CA GLU A 309 20.89 -1.06 15.63
C GLU A 309 20.27 -2.01 14.59
N GLY A 310 19.07 -2.53 14.85
CA GLY A 310 18.34 -3.35 13.89
C GLY A 310 17.96 -2.57 12.62
N MET A 311 17.48 -1.34 12.78
CA MET A 311 17.10 -0.51 11.63
C MET A 311 18.30 -0.01 10.82
N ASP A 312 19.45 0.24 11.46
CA ASP A 312 20.71 0.62 10.80
C ASP A 312 21.36 -0.58 10.05
N ASP A 313 20.98 -1.80 10.38
CA ASP A 313 21.42 -3.04 9.72
C ASP A 313 20.48 -3.37 8.52
N ASP A 314 20.52 -2.55 7.49
CA ASP A 314 19.72 -2.73 6.24
C ASP A 314 18.19 -2.87 6.51
N LEU A 315 17.66 -2.02 7.38
CA LEU A 315 16.25 -2.05 7.77
C LEU A 315 15.80 -3.44 8.28
N ASN A 316 16.59 -4.05 9.17
CA ASN A 316 16.34 -5.38 9.72
C ASN A 316 15.18 -5.33 10.73
N THR A 317 13.96 -5.22 10.20
CA THR A 317 12.74 -5.13 11.00
C THR A 317 12.53 -6.32 11.93
N PRO A 318 12.93 -7.58 11.62
CA PRO A 318 12.90 -8.67 12.61
C PRO A 318 13.69 -8.38 13.88
N LYS A 319 14.90 -7.79 13.78
CA LYS A 319 15.70 -7.38 14.95
C LYS A 319 15.04 -6.23 15.70
N ALA A 320 14.51 -5.25 14.98
CA ALA A 320 13.79 -4.12 15.58
C ALA A 320 12.55 -4.58 16.35
N LEU A 321 11.76 -5.48 15.78
CA LEU A 321 10.60 -6.08 16.45
C LEU A 321 11.00 -6.88 17.69
N ALA A 322 12.10 -7.64 17.65
CA ALA A 322 12.59 -8.37 18.81
C ALA A 322 12.87 -7.41 19.97
N ALA A 323 13.53 -6.26 19.72
CA ALA A 323 13.78 -5.23 20.72
C ALA A 323 12.49 -4.66 21.33
N MET A 324 11.42 -4.47 20.51
CA MET A 324 10.12 -4.03 20.99
C MET A 324 9.43 -5.07 21.88
N PHE A 325 9.50 -6.35 21.53
CA PHE A 325 8.95 -7.43 22.35
C PHE A 325 9.72 -7.62 23.66
N ASP A 326 11.04 -7.47 23.63
CA ASP A 326 11.88 -7.49 24.83
C ASP A 326 11.55 -6.30 25.76
N LEU A 327 11.35 -5.11 25.21
CA LEU A 327 10.86 -3.94 25.93
C LEU A 327 9.51 -4.23 26.59
N SER A 328 8.54 -4.76 25.84
CA SER A 328 7.21 -5.12 26.35
C SER A 328 7.29 -6.16 27.49
N HIS A 329 8.16 -7.16 27.36
CA HIS A 329 8.38 -8.16 28.41
C HIS A 329 8.96 -7.53 29.68
N GLU A 330 9.97 -6.67 29.55
CA GLU A 330 10.59 -5.97 30.67
C GLU A 330 9.60 -4.99 31.33
N MET A 331 8.77 -4.29 30.55
CA MET A 331 7.70 -3.42 31.10
C MET A 331 6.75 -4.20 32.02
N ASN A 332 6.30 -5.40 31.59
CA ASN A 332 5.45 -6.24 32.45
C ASN A 332 6.17 -6.60 33.73
N ARG A 333 7.44 -7.01 33.66
CA ARG A 333 8.26 -7.37 34.83
C ARG A 333 8.44 -6.21 35.80
N GLN A 334 8.71 -5.02 35.29
CA GLN A 334 8.90 -3.80 36.09
C GLN A 334 7.58 -3.35 36.74
N ARG A 335 6.47 -3.40 36.00
CA ARG A 335 5.15 -3.12 36.56
C ARG A 335 4.80 -4.07 37.72
N ASP A 336 5.03 -5.36 37.55
CA ASP A 336 4.76 -6.37 38.56
C ASP A 336 5.65 -6.19 39.83
N ALA A 337 6.82 -5.56 39.65
CA ALA A 337 7.72 -5.15 40.74
C ALA A 337 7.31 -3.81 41.40
N GLY A 338 6.23 -3.15 40.90
CA GLY A 338 5.76 -1.87 41.44
C GLY A 338 6.54 -0.66 40.93
N ASN A 339 7.26 -0.78 39.82
CA ASN A 339 7.98 0.30 39.18
C ASN A 339 7.14 1.01 38.13
N SER A 340 7.43 2.30 37.87
CA SER A 340 6.78 3.07 36.82
C SER A 340 7.29 2.67 35.43
N ILE A 341 6.36 2.43 34.50
CA ILE A 341 6.64 2.06 33.10
C ILE A 341 6.25 3.15 32.08
N VAL A 342 5.83 4.33 32.54
CA VAL A 342 5.31 5.40 31.67
C VAL A 342 6.31 5.78 30.57
N ALA A 343 7.57 6.02 30.94
CA ALA A 343 8.62 6.34 29.96
C ALA A 343 8.87 5.21 28.94
N ALA A 344 8.70 3.96 29.37
CA ALA A 344 8.84 2.80 28.51
C ALA A 344 7.63 2.65 27.57
N GLN A 345 6.41 2.98 28.03
CA GLN A 345 5.21 3.03 27.17
C GLN A 345 5.36 4.08 26.07
N ASP A 346 5.83 5.29 26.41
CA ASP A 346 6.08 6.35 25.42
C ASP A 346 7.15 5.95 24.41
N CYS A 347 8.23 5.30 24.87
CA CYS A 347 9.23 4.73 24.00
C CYS A 347 8.63 3.69 23.05
N LEU A 348 7.85 2.73 23.56
CA LEU A 348 7.23 1.69 22.72
C LEU A 348 6.25 2.26 21.70
N ARG A 349 5.44 3.27 22.06
CA ARG A 349 4.58 3.99 21.11
C ARG A 349 5.39 4.66 20.02
N HIS A 350 6.49 5.34 20.39
CA HIS A 350 7.38 5.99 19.44
C HIS A 350 8.01 4.98 18.47
N LEU A 351 8.59 3.88 18.98
CA LEU A 351 9.20 2.85 18.13
C LEU A 351 8.17 2.19 17.20
N GLY A 352 6.97 1.91 17.72
CA GLY A 352 5.89 1.37 16.91
C GLY A 352 5.42 2.32 15.81
N SER A 353 5.35 3.62 16.09
CA SER A 353 4.98 4.63 15.08
C SER A 353 5.96 4.68 13.91
N LEU A 354 7.27 4.44 14.14
CA LEU A 354 8.28 4.35 13.08
C LEU A 354 8.02 3.15 12.13
N LEU A 355 7.39 2.10 12.65
CA LEU A 355 6.97 0.93 11.88
C LEU A 355 5.51 1.03 11.38
N GLY A 356 4.84 2.15 11.66
CA GLY A 356 3.46 2.39 11.27
C GLY A 356 2.43 1.61 12.10
N LEU A 357 2.81 1.09 13.28
CA LEU A 357 1.89 0.45 14.20
C LEU A 357 1.06 1.51 14.94
N THR A 358 -0.23 1.28 15.07
CA THR A 358 -1.17 2.20 15.70
C THR A 358 -1.46 1.81 17.15
N PHE A 359 -1.28 0.55 17.48
CA PHE A 359 -1.67 -0.08 18.75
C PHE A 359 -3.16 0.08 19.09
N GLN A 360 -3.97 0.37 18.09
CA GLN A 360 -5.41 0.40 18.25
C GLN A 360 -5.93 -1.02 18.38
N ASP A 361 -6.93 -1.20 19.24
CA ASP A 361 -7.66 -2.46 19.28
C ASP A 361 -8.25 -2.73 17.90
N ARG A 362 -8.25 -3.99 17.48
CA ARG A 362 -9.00 -4.38 16.29
C ARG A 362 -10.38 -3.80 16.44
N ALA A 363 -10.77 -2.90 15.55
CA ALA A 363 -12.17 -2.58 15.40
C ALA A 363 -12.84 -3.95 15.14
N ALA A 364 -13.49 -4.51 16.15
CA ALA A 364 -14.36 -5.64 15.94
C ALA A 364 -15.20 -5.24 14.74
N SER A 365 -15.29 -6.09 13.70
CA SER A 365 -16.19 -5.81 12.59
C SER A 365 -17.52 -5.47 13.24
N LEU A 366 -17.79 -4.18 13.34
CA LEU A 366 -18.93 -3.67 14.06
C LEU A 366 -20.11 -4.07 13.16
N ASN A 367 -20.87 -5.05 13.59
CA ASN A 367 -22.11 -5.41 12.90
C ASN A 367 -23.17 -4.32 13.23
N VAL A 368 -22.75 -3.07 13.03
CA VAL A 368 -23.59 -1.87 13.16
C VAL A 368 -24.14 -1.58 11.77
N ASP A 369 -25.44 -1.51 11.66
CA ASP A 369 -26.10 -1.19 10.40
C ASP A 369 -25.70 0.21 9.93
N ALA A 370 -25.01 0.28 8.79
CA ALA A 370 -24.52 1.53 8.21
C ALA A 370 -25.67 2.50 7.85
N GLY A 371 -26.81 1.96 7.44
CA GLY A 371 -27.99 2.77 7.16
C GLY A 371 -28.52 3.44 8.43
N LEU A 372 -28.58 2.70 9.54
CA LEU A 372 -29.00 3.26 10.85
C LEU A 372 -27.96 4.26 11.38
N TYR A 373 -26.66 3.99 11.19
CA TYR A 373 -25.59 4.93 11.54
C TYR A 373 -25.75 6.24 10.78
N ASN A 374 -25.88 6.19 9.46
CA ASN A 374 -26.03 7.36 8.59
C ASN A 374 -27.28 8.19 8.97
N VAL A 375 -28.39 7.52 9.34
CA VAL A 375 -29.60 8.20 9.84
C VAL A 375 -29.34 8.90 11.17
N MET A 376 -28.65 8.23 12.10
CA MET A 376 -28.31 8.80 13.41
C MET A 376 -27.40 10.03 13.29
N VAL A 377 -26.32 9.94 12.48
CA VAL A 377 -25.40 11.07 12.24
C VAL A 377 -26.14 12.27 11.64
N LYS A 378 -27.02 12.05 10.67
CA LYS A 378 -27.79 13.10 10.02
C LYS A 378 -28.79 13.78 10.98
N ASP A 379 -29.44 13.01 11.83
CA ASP A 379 -30.35 13.52 12.84
C ASP A 379 -29.60 14.34 13.90
N LEU A 380 -28.46 13.83 14.39
CA LEU A 380 -27.55 14.54 15.28
C LEU A 380 -27.07 15.87 14.69
N GLN A 381 -26.63 15.89 13.44
CA GLN A 381 -26.22 17.13 12.75
C GLN A 381 -27.34 18.14 12.74
N SER A 382 -28.55 17.72 12.42
CA SER A 382 -29.74 18.60 12.39
C SER A 382 -30.07 19.19 13.77
N LYS A 383 -29.97 18.39 14.84
CA LYS A 383 -30.18 18.80 16.21
C LYS A 383 -29.08 19.74 16.72
N LEU A 384 -27.83 19.47 16.39
CA LEU A 384 -26.70 20.31 16.78
C LEU A 384 -26.75 21.69 16.08
N LEU A 385 -27.12 21.74 14.81
CA LEU A 385 -27.35 23.00 14.09
C LEU A 385 -28.48 23.83 14.71
N ALA A 386 -29.50 23.18 15.24
CA ALA A 386 -30.62 23.87 15.93
C ALA A 386 -30.22 24.47 17.31
N THR A 387 -29.07 24.06 17.86
CA THR A 387 -28.58 24.56 19.16
C THR A 387 -27.71 25.81 19.06
N GLU A 388 -27.58 26.44 17.90
CA GLU A 388 -26.67 27.57 17.60
C GLU A 388 -25.17 27.29 17.91
N ARG A 389 -24.79 26.02 18.06
CA ARG A 389 -23.41 25.57 18.32
C ARG A 389 -22.77 24.96 17.07
N THR A 390 -22.29 25.84 16.19
CA THR A 390 -21.64 25.46 14.94
C THR A 390 -20.39 24.61 15.18
N GLU A 391 -19.67 24.83 16.28
CA GLU A 391 -18.45 24.09 16.64
C GLU A 391 -18.69 22.57 16.83
N LEU A 392 -19.85 22.19 17.38
CA LEU A 392 -20.21 20.76 17.55
C LEU A 392 -20.67 20.12 16.23
N SER A 393 -21.26 20.90 15.33
CA SER A 393 -21.67 20.39 14.03
C SER A 393 -20.48 20.19 13.09
N GLU A 394 -19.38 20.94 13.28
CA GLU A 394 -18.15 20.80 12.51
C GLU A 394 -17.48 19.45 12.75
N LEU A 395 -17.59 18.87 13.95
CA LEU A 395 -17.09 17.52 14.24
C LEU A 395 -17.78 16.40 13.43
N LEU A 396 -18.98 16.68 12.91
CA LEU A 396 -19.74 15.77 12.05
C LEU A 396 -19.84 16.29 10.59
N SER A 397 -19.17 17.40 10.25
CA SER A 397 -19.37 18.12 8.98
C SER A 397 -18.29 17.88 7.94
N GLU A 398 -17.31 17.00 8.17
CA GLU A 398 -16.40 16.61 7.11
C GLU A 398 -17.16 15.86 6.01
N PRO A 399 -16.95 16.20 4.71
CA PRO A 399 -17.75 15.66 3.61
C PRO A 399 -17.71 14.12 3.49
N ASP A 400 -16.68 13.49 4.05
CA ASP A 400 -16.48 12.04 4.02
C ASP A 400 -17.21 11.28 5.14
N VAL A 401 -17.94 11.97 6.02
CA VAL A 401 -18.60 11.39 7.22
C VAL A 401 -20.06 11.03 6.99
N ILE A 402 -20.68 11.49 5.90
CA ILE A 402 -22.15 11.48 5.77
C ILE A 402 -22.70 10.16 5.24
N TYR A 403 -21.90 9.34 4.55
CA TYR A 403 -22.34 8.05 4.04
C TYR A 403 -21.22 7.03 4.13
N VAL A 404 -21.30 6.17 5.14
CA VAL A 404 -20.44 4.99 5.23
C VAL A 404 -21.23 3.77 4.75
N ASP A 405 -20.60 2.90 3.99
CA ASP A 405 -21.17 1.61 3.60
C ASP A 405 -21.00 0.57 4.70
N THR A 406 -19.97 0.76 5.55
CA THR A 406 -19.68 -0.05 6.74
C THR A 406 -19.23 0.84 7.89
N VAL A 407 -19.74 0.61 9.10
CA VAL A 407 -19.36 1.37 10.30
C VAL A 407 -18.06 0.84 10.87
N SER A 408 -17.05 1.70 10.99
CA SER A 408 -15.74 1.42 11.56
C SER A 408 -15.63 1.84 13.03
N GLY A 409 -14.56 1.41 13.71
CA GLY A 409 -14.25 1.90 15.06
C GLY A 409 -14.04 3.42 15.11
N LEU A 410 -13.47 4.02 14.06
CA LEU A 410 -13.30 5.47 13.96
C LEU A 410 -14.65 6.22 13.92
N ASP A 411 -15.67 5.62 13.32
CA ASP A 411 -16.99 6.21 13.28
C ASP A 411 -17.64 6.19 14.66
N ILE A 412 -17.39 5.13 15.43
CA ILE A 412 -17.83 5.06 16.84
C ILE A 412 -17.03 6.05 17.69
N ASP A 413 -15.71 6.16 17.52
CA ASP A 413 -14.88 7.14 18.23
C ASP A 413 -15.38 8.58 18.01
N ARG A 414 -15.79 8.90 16.78
CA ARG A 414 -16.40 10.21 16.45
C ARG A 414 -17.68 10.45 17.23
N LEU A 415 -18.60 9.49 17.27
CA LEU A 415 -19.83 9.61 18.06
C LEU A 415 -19.53 9.75 19.56
N VAL A 416 -18.55 9.02 20.08
CA VAL A 416 -18.11 9.12 21.48
C VAL A 416 -17.49 10.49 21.75
N SER A 417 -16.72 11.05 20.84
CA SER A 417 -16.14 12.40 20.92
C SER A 417 -17.27 13.47 20.93
N VAL A 418 -18.22 13.38 20.01
CA VAL A 418 -19.38 14.28 19.97
C VAL A 418 -20.19 14.20 21.26
N ARG A 419 -20.42 12.99 21.79
CA ARG A 419 -21.09 12.81 23.09
C ARG A 419 -20.33 13.49 24.24
N THR A 420 -19.03 13.36 24.28
CA THR A 420 -18.15 13.97 25.30
C THR A 420 -18.24 15.49 25.24
N GLU A 421 -18.21 16.08 24.07
CA GLU A 421 -18.38 17.51 23.85
C GLU A 421 -19.81 17.95 24.23
N CYS A 422 -20.83 17.19 23.86
CA CYS A 422 -22.22 17.48 24.31
C CYS A 422 -22.30 17.54 25.83
N ARG A 423 -21.65 16.67 26.58
CA ARG A 423 -21.61 16.71 28.06
C ARG A 423 -20.87 17.95 28.59
N THR A 424 -19.74 18.30 27.97
CA THR A 424 -18.95 19.49 28.30
C THR A 424 -19.77 20.75 28.14
N TYR A 425 -20.58 20.82 27.10
CA TYR A 425 -21.51 21.95 26.85
C TYR A 425 -22.88 21.79 27.51
N LYS A 426 -23.06 20.82 28.43
CA LYS A 426 -24.30 20.53 29.18
C LYS A 426 -25.51 20.17 28.32
N GLN A 427 -25.27 19.65 27.11
CA GLN A 427 -26.31 19.11 26.22
C GLN A 427 -26.58 17.63 26.56
N TYR A 428 -26.98 17.38 27.80
CA TYR A 428 -27.11 16.02 28.34
C TYR A 428 -28.09 15.14 27.57
N ALA A 429 -29.18 15.71 27.07
CA ALA A 429 -30.20 14.97 26.33
C ALA A 429 -29.59 14.36 25.01
N LEU A 430 -28.75 15.12 24.29
CA LEU A 430 -28.07 14.63 23.09
C LEU A 430 -26.99 13.60 23.45
N ALA A 431 -26.28 13.82 24.54
CA ALA A 431 -25.27 12.87 25.01
C ALA A 431 -25.87 11.52 25.40
N ASP A 432 -27.05 11.53 26.04
CA ASP A 432 -27.78 10.32 26.42
C ASP A 432 -28.36 9.63 25.18
N GLU A 433 -28.88 10.38 24.21
CA GLU A 433 -29.35 9.83 22.94
C GLU A 433 -28.26 9.09 22.17
N ILE A 434 -27.05 9.66 22.10
CA ILE A 434 -25.90 9.00 21.48
C ILE A 434 -25.55 7.72 22.23
N ARG A 435 -25.56 7.75 23.57
CA ARG A 435 -25.28 6.59 24.39
C ARG A 435 -26.30 5.48 24.16
N ASP A 436 -27.57 5.78 24.23
CA ASP A 436 -28.65 4.81 24.07
C ASP A 436 -28.64 4.19 22.69
N TRP A 437 -28.31 4.99 21.67
CA TRP A 437 -28.17 4.48 20.33
C TRP A 437 -26.95 3.51 20.21
N LEU A 438 -25.78 3.89 20.74
CA LEU A 438 -24.58 3.04 20.76
C LEU A 438 -24.84 1.71 21.50
N GLU A 439 -25.51 1.76 22.66
CA GLU A 439 -25.89 0.57 23.43
C GLU A 439 -26.85 -0.32 22.63
N SER A 440 -27.80 0.26 21.87
CA SER A 440 -28.69 -0.50 20.98
C SER A 440 -27.97 -1.23 19.85
N GLN A 441 -26.80 -0.74 19.46
CA GLN A 441 -25.94 -1.35 18.44
C GLN A 441 -24.88 -2.30 19.03
N GLY A 442 -24.96 -2.61 20.32
CA GLY A 442 -24.01 -3.49 21.01
C GLY A 442 -22.70 -2.81 21.44
N VAL A 443 -22.61 -1.49 21.35
CA VAL A 443 -21.47 -0.69 21.81
C VAL A 443 -21.71 -0.19 23.23
N SER A 444 -20.96 -0.69 24.20
CA SER A 444 -21.04 -0.28 25.61
C SER A 444 -20.02 0.81 25.90
N LEU A 445 -20.43 1.83 26.66
CA LEU A 445 -19.56 2.95 27.06
C LEU A 445 -19.22 2.90 28.54
N GLU A 446 -17.96 3.06 28.87
CA GLU A 446 -17.46 3.26 30.22
C GLU A 446 -16.88 4.67 30.36
N ASP A 447 -17.48 5.49 31.23
CA ASP A 447 -17.02 6.85 31.51
C ASP A 447 -15.98 6.84 32.63
N SER A 448 -14.82 7.47 32.38
CA SER A 448 -13.76 7.66 33.36
C SER A 448 -13.39 9.14 33.50
N ALA A 449 -12.54 9.47 34.46
CA ALA A 449 -12.01 10.82 34.61
C ALA A 449 -11.11 11.25 33.43
N ALA A 450 -10.57 10.29 32.65
CA ALA A 450 -9.74 10.53 31.48
C ALA A 450 -10.54 10.58 30.17
N GLY A 451 -11.84 10.28 30.18
CA GLY A 451 -12.71 10.25 29.01
C GLY A 451 -13.63 9.03 28.98
N SER A 452 -14.37 8.87 27.88
CA SER A 452 -15.23 7.71 27.63
C SER A 452 -14.47 6.67 26.80
N ILE A 453 -14.52 5.42 27.25
CA ILE A 453 -13.98 4.26 26.53
C ILE A 453 -15.16 3.40 26.10
N TRP A 454 -15.08 2.81 24.91
CA TRP A 454 -16.13 1.93 24.43
C TRP A 454 -15.63 0.51 24.19
N SER A 455 -16.54 -0.44 24.26
CA SER A 455 -16.30 -1.84 23.88
C SER A 455 -17.50 -2.36 23.10
N TYR A 456 -17.23 -3.21 22.10
CA TYR A 456 -18.27 -3.83 21.28
C TYR A 456 -18.51 -5.27 21.73
N ARG A 457 -19.78 -5.62 21.92
CA ARG A 457 -20.22 -7.00 22.17
C ARG A 457 -21.26 -7.36 21.09
N PRO A 458 -20.89 -8.15 20.08
CA PRO A 458 -21.89 -8.60 19.10
C PRO A 458 -23.00 -9.36 19.81
N GLY A 459 -24.23 -8.91 19.59
CA GLY A 459 -25.52 -9.33 20.10
C GLY A 459 -25.59 -10.48 21.10
N SER A 460 -26.02 -10.18 22.30
CA SER A 460 -26.65 -11.12 23.24
C SER A 460 -28.09 -11.43 22.84
#